data_354bcf4766b6a9824d3f00d72dfa8cae
#
_entry.id   354bcf4766b6a9824d3f00d72dfa8cae
#
_cell.length_a   1.000
_cell.length_b   1.000
_cell.length_c   1.000
_cell.angle_alpha   90.00
_cell.angle_beta   90.00
_cell.angle_gamma   90.00
#
_symmetry.space_group_name_H-M   'P 1'
#
loop_
_entity.id
_entity.type
_entity.pdbx_description
1 polymer ?
#
loop_
_entity_poly.entity_id
_entity_poly.type
_entity_poly.pdbx_seq_one_letter_code
_entity_poly.pdbx_strand_id
1 'polypeptide(L)'
;NLPWNKSFYTGSGFYVLMHFTRFADKGWKIIKSDNKSDAVAFMPEDKSEITIIIANNSRKSKHYLIELENCDFNGRYISKVETKGANIDLPCNENWFRLTDVLKAENNTLTISVKPNSVITLTTRKCGFIKGTDTVYTVNSEERLPLDYSDSFSYSDCGYRKSLPKYISSVRGDFEICNDSLIQTAQTGEEYACALFGDAAWSNYQ
;
A
#
# COMPACT_ATOMS: atom_id res chain seq x y z
N ASN A 1 -5.46 11.65 3.19
CA ASN A 1 -6.34 11.01 4.15
C ASN A 1 -7.30 12.06 4.68
N LEU A 2 -8.56 11.85 4.50
CA LEU A 2 -9.62 12.73 4.97
C LEU A 2 -10.52 11.90 5.90
N PRO A 3 -10.12 11.69 7.16
CA PRO A 3 -10.75 10.70 8.05
C PRO A 3 -12.23 11.02 8.36
N TRP A 4 -12.62 12.27 8.33
CA TRP A 4 -13.98 12.72 8.63
C TRP A 4 -14.99 12.44 7.51
N ASN A 5 -14.60 12.46 6.26
CA ASN A 5 -15.50 12.13 5.14
C ASN A 5 -15.46 10.65 4.75
N LYS A 6 -14.76 9.82 5.55
CA LYS A 6 -14.57 8.38 5.30
C LYS A 6 -13.94 8.06 3.95
N SER A 7 -13.38 9.05 3.27
CA SER A 7 -12.67 8.87 2.02
C SER A 7 -11.15 8.88 2.25
N PHE A 8 -10.44 8.17 1.40
CA PHE A 8 -8.99 8.19 1.38
C PHE A 8 -8.51 8.11 -0.06
N TYR A 9 -7.41 8.75 -0.33
CA TYR A 9 -6.73 8.66 -1.61
C TYR A 9 -5.54 7.72 -1.50
N THR A 10 -5.50 6.70 -2.35
CA THR A 10 -4.37 5.77 -2.41
C THR A 10 -3.40 6.23 -3.49
N GLY A 11 -2.23 6.65 -3.08
CA GLY A 11 -1.13 6.95 -4.01
C GLY A 11 -0.32 5.70 -4.37
N SER A 12 0.63 5.85 -5.29
CA SER A 12 1.51 4.75 -5.75
C SER A 12 2.22 4.02 -4.61
N GLY A 13 2.60 4.72 -3.54
CA GLY A 13 3.24 4.12 -2.36
C GLY A 13 2.38 3.06 -1.67
N PHE A 14 1.06 3.23 -1.63
CA PHE A 14 0.16 2.22 -1.11
C PHE A 14 0.25 0.91 -1.90
N TYR A 15 0.25 1.00 -3.22
CA TYR A 15 0.33 -0.18 -4.09
C TYR A 15 1.72 -0.84 -4.05
N VAL A 16 2.78 -0.05 -3.88
CA VAL A 16 4.12 -0.61 -3.62
C VAL A 16 4.13 -1.39 -2.31
N LEU A 17 3.54 -0.86 -1.24
CA LEU A 17 3.44 -1.57 0.03
C LEU A 17 2.64 -2.87 -0.09
N MET A 18 1.60 -2.90 -0.91
CA MET A 18 0.80 -4.10 -1.15
C MET A 18 1.61 -5.28 -1.71
N HIS A 19 2.69 -5.03 -2.47
CA HIS A 19 3.58 -6.09 -2.94
C HIS A 19 4.20 -6.89 -1.78
N PHE A 20 4.45 -6.22 -0.64
CA PHE A 20 5.02 -6.86 0.55
C PHE A 20 3.97 -7.46 1.47
N THR A 21 2.82 -6.83 1.59
CA THR A 21 1.82 -7.21 2.62
C THR A 21 0.76 -8.18 2.12
N ARG A 22 0.57 -8.28 0.80
CA ARG A 22 -0.52 -9.08 0.23
C ARG A 22 -0.16 -10.55 0.02
N PHE A 23 1.10 -10.85 -0.24
CA PHE A 23 1.53 -12.15 -0.72
C PHE A 23 2.51 -12.87 0.23
N ALA A 24 2.84 -12.28 1.36
CA ALA A 24 3.64 -12.92 2.40
C ALA A 24 2.88 -12.82 3.73
N ASP A 25 2.73 -13.94 4.41
CA ASP A 25 2.05 -13.99 5.70
C ASP A 25 3.05 -13.86 6.85
N LYS A 26 2.52 -13.51 8.03
CA LYS A 26 3.31 -13.50 9.25
C LYS A 26 3.94 -14.88 9.50
N GLY A 27 5.23 -14.90 9.76
CA GLY A 27 5.99 -16.12 10.00
C GLY A 27 6.73 -16.67 8.78
N TRP A 28 6.49 -16.13 7.58
CA TRP A 28 7.31 -16.47 6.42
C TRP A 28 8.75 -16.02 6.62
N LYS A 29 9.69 -16.82 6.13
CA LYS A 29 11.11 -16.53 6.20
C LYS A 29 11.56 -15.73 4.97
N ILE A 30 12.46 -14.78 5.20
CA ILE A 30 13.15 -14.10 4.11
C ILE A 30 14.20 -15.05 3.56
N ILE A 31 14.15 -15.33 2.27
CA ILE A 31 15.11 -16.15 1.55
C ILE A 31 16.21 -15.23 1.00
N LYS A 32 17.44 -15.58 1.24
CA LYS A 32 18.58 -14.85 0.67
C LYS A 32 18.61 -15.06 -0.83
N SER A 33 18.76 -13.96 -1.56
CA SER A 33 19.11 -13.98 -2.98
C SER A 33 20.61 -13.76 -3.11
N ASP A 34 21.26 -14.58 -3.90
CA ASP A 34 22.68 -14.37 -4.22
C ASP A 34 22.84 -13.10 -5.07
N ASN A 35 23.46 -12.08 -4.48
CA ASN A 35 23.96 -10.87 -5.15
C ASN A 35 22.95 -9.86 -5.73
N LYS A 36 21.70 -9.78 -5.27
CA LYS A 36 20.78 -8.74 -5.76
C LYS A 36 20.17 -7.93 -4.61
N SER A 37 20.55 -6.67 -4.54
CA SER A 37 19.96 -5.71 -3.58
C SER A 37 18.58 -5.21 -3.99
N ASP A 38 18.14 -5.49 -5.22
CA ASP A 38 16.86 -5.05 -5.78
C ASP A 38 15.77 -6.13 -5.72
N ALA A 39 16.05 -7.28 -5.11
CA ALA A 39 15.10 -8.39 -4.96
C ALA A 39 15.05 -8.91 -3.52
N VAL A 40 13.88 -9.33 -3.10
CA VAL A 40 13.63 -10.04 -1.84
C VAL A 40 12.66 -11.20 -2.09
N ALA A 41 12.90 -12.34 -1.46
CA ALA A 41 12.00 -13.48 -1.54
C ALA A 41 11.51 -13.89 -0.16
N PHE A 42 10.27 -14.37 -0.10
CA PHE A 42 9.61 -14.87 1.09
C PHE A 42 9.07 -16.27 0.83
N MET A 43 9.16 -17.14 1.83
CA MET A 43 8.72 -18.51 1.74
C MET A 43 8.27 -19.02 3.13
N PRO A 44 7.19 -19.80 3.22
CA PRO A 44 6.84 -20.49 4.46
C PRO A 44 7.84 -21.60 4.75
N GLU A 45 7.82 -22.10 5.96
CA GLU A 45 8.78 -23.14 6.41
C GLU A 45 8.64 -24.46 5.65
N ASP A 46 7.41 -24.82 5.27
CA ASP A 46 7.09 -26.02 4.50
C ASP A 46 7.43 -25.90 3.00
N LYS A 47 7.91 -24.74 2.56
CA LYS A 47 8.26 -24.42 1.16
C LYS A 47 7.11 -24.64 0.16
N SER A 48 5.87 -24.61 0.62
CA SER A 48 4.70 -24.83 -0.22
C SER A 48 4.40 -23.68 -1.18
N GLU A 49 4.82 -22.47 -0.84
CA GLU A 49 4.58 -21.24 -1.61
C GLU A 49 5.85 -20.40 -1.70
N ILE A 50 5.89 -19.50 -2.67
CA ILE A 50 6.97 -18.52 -2.79
C ILE A 50 6.40 -17.18 -3.25
N THR A 51 6.98 -16.10 -2.73
CA THR A 51 6.76 -14.74 -3.19
C THR A 51 8.09 -14.04 -3.37
N ILE A 52 8.36 -13.54 -4.57
CA ILE A 52 9.58 -12.81 -4.92
C ILE A 52 9.17 -11.41 -5.35
N ILE A 53 9.75 -10.40 -4.72
CA ILE A 53 9.51 -8.99 -5.04
C ILE A 53 10.78 -8.43 -5.63
N ILE A 54 10.67 -7.76 -6.79
CA ILE A 54 11.79 -7.15 -7.49
C ILE A 54 11.43 -5.71 -7.83
N ALA A 55 12.32 -4.79 -7.49
CA ALA A 55 12.21 -3.38 -7.80
C ALA A 55 13.23 -2.97 -8.88
N ASN A 56 12.76 -2.27 -9.91
CA ASN A 56 13.62 -1.68 -10.91
C ASN A 56 13.46 -0.15 -10.89
N ASN A 57 14.34 0.54 -10.20
CA ASN A 57 14.39 2.01 -10.13
C ASN A 57 15.23 2.65 -11.25
N SER A 58 15.66 1.87 -12.24
CA SER A 58 16.45 2.38 -13.37
C SER A 58 15.56 2.85 -14.52
N ARG A 59 16.18 3.56 -15.47
CA ARG A 59 15.52 4.01 -16.70
C ARG A 59 15.46 2.97 -17.81
N LYS A 60 16.01 1.78 -17.57
CA LYS A 60 16.06 0.68 -18.56
C LYS A 60 15.39 -0.55 -17.99
N SER A 61 14.79 -1.37 -18.84
CA SER A 61 14.32 -2.70 -18.44
C SER A 61 15.49 -3.56 -17.98
N LYS A 62 15.26 -4.35 -16.94
CA LYS A 62 16.18 -5.35 -16.45
C LYS A 62 15.65 -6.75 -16.73
N HIS A 63 16.52 -7.65 -17.08
CA HIS A 63 16.20 -9.06 -17.30
C HIS A 63 16.79 -9.90 -16.19
N TYR A 64 16.01 -10.84 -15.69
CA TYR A 64 16.40 -11.74 -14.61
C TYR A 64 16.18 -13.18 -15.04
N LEU A 65 17.16 -14.01 -14.77
CA LEU A 65 17.04 -15.45 -14.67
C LEU A 65 16.95 -15.78 -13.17
N ILE A 66 15.87 -16.39 -12.77
CA ILE A 66 15.60 -16.75 -11.37
C ILE A 66 15.65 -18.27 -11.28
N GLU A 67 16.60 -18.79 -10.55
CA GLU A 67 16.75 -20.20 -10.25
C GLU A 67 16.26 -20.44 -8.83
N LEU A 68 15.31 -21.37 -8.67
CA LEU A 68 14.68 -21.71 -7.41
C LEU A 68 15.33 -22.98 -6.87
N GLU A 69 16.34 -22.78 -6.01
CA GLU A 69 17.09 -23.88 -5.43
C GLU A 69 16.45 -24.43 -4.15
N ASN A 70 16.67 -25.69 -3.87
CA ASN A 70 16.20 -26.39 -2.66
C ASN A 70 14.69 -26.34 -2.42
N CYS A 71 13.90 -26.19 -3.49
CA CYS A 71 12.44 -26.23 -3.50
C CYS A 71 11.95 -26.80 -4.84
N ASP A 72 10.69 -27.28 -4.86
CA ASP A 72 10.10 -27.84 -6.09
C ASP A 72 8.92 -26.98 -6.52
N PHE A 73 9.19 -26.12 -7.51
CA PHE A 73 8.17 -25.31 -8.20
C PHE A 73 8.07 -25.67 -9.68
N ASN A 74 8.73 -26.75 -10.12
CA ASN A 74 8.70 -27.16 -11.51
C ASN A 74 7.27 -27.42 -11.99
N GLY A 75 6.90 -26.82 -13.10
CA GLY A 75 5.57 -26.92 -13.69
C GLY A 75 4.49 -26.08 -13.00
N ARG A 76 4.80 -25.40 -11.89
CA ARG A 76 3.85 -24.54 -11.17
C ARG A 76 3.66 -23.21 -11.88
N TYR A 77 2.44 -22.69 -11.77
CA TYR A 77 2.11 -21.36 -12.26
C TYR A 77 2.44 -20.29 -11.21
N ILE A 78 3.09 -19.24 -11.67
CA ILE A 78 3.54 -18.11 -10.86
C ILE A 78 2.94 -16.84 -11.44
N SER A 79 2.12 -16.17 -10.66
CA SER A 79 1.48 -14.92 -11.03
C SER A 79 2.48 -13.77 -10.96
N LYS A 80 2.50 -12.91 -11.98
CA LYS A 80 3.29 -11.68 -12.01
C LYS A 80 2.36 -10.49 -11.82
N VAL A 81 2.51 -9.80 -10.70
CA VAL A 81 1.80 -8.54 -10.39
C VAL A 81 2.78 -7.39 -10.54
N GLU A 82 2.38 -6.31 -11.20
CA GLU A 82 3.22 -5.15 -11.48
C GLU A 82 2.57 -3.87 -10.97
N THR A 83 3.38 -3.02 -10.32
CA THR A 83 3.11 -1.61 -10.11
C THR A 83 4.18 -0.82 -10.84
N LYS A 84 3.77 0.01 -11.79
CA LYS A 84 4.66 0.89 -12.53
C LYS A 84 4.51 2.31 -12.00
N GLY A 85 5.61 3.05 -11.87
CA GLY A 85 5.59 4.47 -11.54
C GLY A 85 4.73 5.26 -12.50
N ALA A 86 4.02 6.26 -11.98
CA ALA A 86 3.17 7.14 -12.78
C ALA A 86 3.99 7.84 -13.88
N ASN A 87 3.45 7.88 -15.07
CA ASN A 87 3.86 8.86 -16.06
C ASN A 87 3.04 10.14 -15.78
N ILE A 88 3.67 11.31 -15.80
CA ILE A 88 3.03 12.60 -15.49
C ILE A 88 1.77 12.86 -16.35
N ASP A 89 1.70 12.24 -17.51
CA ASP A 89 0.65 12.49 -18.51
C ASP A 89 -0.51 11.46 -18.52
N LEU A 90 -0.51 10.47 -17.62
CA LEU A 90 -1.52 9.40 -17.65
C LEU A 90 -2.19 9.21 -16.28
N PRO A 91 -3.51 9.05 -16.24
CA PRO A 91 -4.23 8.69 -15.02
C PRO A 91 -3.65 7.39 -14.44
N CYS A 92 -3.26 7.46 -13.18
CA CYS A 92 -2.34 6.51 -12.55
C CYS A 92 -2.90 5.10 -12.29
N ASN A 93 -4.22 4.92 -12.37
CA ASN A 93 -4.89 3.73 -11.86
C ASN A 93 -4.63 2.44 -12.65
N GLU A 94 -4.33 2.55 -13.94
CA GLU A 94 -4.14 1.40 -14.82
C GLU A 94 -2.80 0.68 -14.61
N ASN A 95 -1.84 1.36 -13.97
CA ASN A 95 -0.47 0.86 -13.81
C ASN A 95 -0.15 0.36 -12.40
N TRP A 96 -1.14 0.30 -11.50
CA TRP A 96 -0.91 -0.04 -10.10
C TRP A 96 -1.46 -1.40 -9.74
N PHE A 97 -0.61 -2.25 -9.20
CA PHE A 97 -0.93 -3.58 -8.66
C PHE A 97 -1.74 -4.46 -9.62
N ARG A 98 -1.30 -4.56 -10.88
CA ARG A 98 -1.97 -5.32 -11.95
C ARG A 98 -1.36 -6.70 -12.12
N LEU A 99 -2.20 -7.71 -12.28
CA LEU A 99 -1.77 -9.01 -12.79
C LEU A 99 -1.43 -8.83 -14.26
N THR A 100 -0.14 -8.90 -14.59
CA THR A 100 0.34 -8.67 -15.96
C THR A 100 0.64 -9.96 -16.70
N ASP A 101 0.92 -11.03 -15.96
CA ASP A 101 1.29 -12.31 -16.56
C ASP A 101 1.08 -13.47 -15.57
N VAL A 102 1.01 -14.69 -16.14
CA VAL A 102 1.06 -15.95 -15.39
C VAL A 102 2.10 -16.84 -16.03
N LEU A 103 3.23 -16.97 -15.37
CA LEU A 103 4.39 -17.70 -15.84
C LEU A 103 4.33 -19.15 -15.35
N LYS A 104 4.93 -20.05 -16.11
CA LYS A 104 5.15 -21.43 -15.67
C LYS A 104 6.63 -21.62 -15.38
N ALA A 105 6.95 -22.13 -14.20
CA ALA A 105 8.32 -22.46 -13.87
C ALA A 105 8.74 -23.72 -14.65
N GLU A 106 9.83 -23.65 -15.37
CA GLU A 106 10.44 -24.78 -16.09
C GLU A 106 11.78 -25.11 -15.48
N ASN A 107 11.95 -26.36 -15.05
CA ASN A 107 13.16 -26.80 -14.33
C ASN A 107 13.50 -25.90 -13.13
N ASN A 108 12.49 -25.48 -12.37
CA ASN A 108 12.62 -24.52 -11.27
C ASN A 108 13.24 -23.17 -11.69
N THR A 109 13.10 -22.78 -12.95
CA THR A 109 13.68 -21.56 -13.48
C THR A 109 12.59 -20.66 -14.07
N LEU A 110 12.79 -19.35 -13.91
CA LEU A 110 11.94 -18.31 -14.50
C LEU A 110 12.81 -17.26 -15.19
N THR A 111 12.43 -16.90 -16.42
CA THR A 111 13.00 -15.75 -17.11
C THR A 111 11.97 -14.62 -17.16
N ILE A 112 12.34 -13.45 -16.67
CA ILE A 112 11.45 -12.31 -16.60
C ILE A 112 12.13 -11.01 -17.04
N SER A 113 11.29 -10.07 -17.48
CA SER A 113 11.68 -8.68 -17.70
C SER A 113 10.92 -7.77 -16.72
N VAL A 114 11.66 -6.86 -16.10
CA VAL A 114 11.12 -5.85 -15.17
C VAL A 114 11.28 -4.48 -15.81
N LYS A 115 10.17 -3.80 -16.08
CA LYS A 115 10.16 -2.50 -16.75
C LYS A 115 10.84 -1.41 -15.92
N PRO A 116 11.25 -0.29 -16.54
CA PRO A 116 11.75 0.88 -15.81
C PRO A 116 10.76 1.37 -14.76
N ASN A 117 11.26 1.85 -13.63
CA ASN A 117 10.47 2.46 -12.56
C ASN A 117 9.25 1.60 -12.15
N SER A 118 9.47 0.31 -11.97
CA SER A 118 8.42 -0.62 -11.58
C SER A 118 8.83 -1.54 -10.42
N VAL A 119 7.83 -2.00 -9.69
CA VAL A 119 7.93 -3.08 -8.71
C VAL A 119 7.07 -4.22 -9.20
N ILE A 120 7.61 -5.42 -9.19
CA ILE A 120 6.87 -6.63 -9.51
C ILE A 120 6.86 -7.58 -8.33
N THR A 121 5.82 -8.36 -8.23
CA THR A 121 5.75 -9.56 -7.40
C THR A 121 5.52 -10.78 -8.28
N LEU A 122 6.32 -11.80 -8.07
CA LEU A 122 6.11 -13.15 -8.58
C LEU A 122 5.63 -14.01 -7.42
N THR A 123 4.47 -14.65 -7.55
CA THR A 123 3.94 -15.44 -6.44
C THR A 123 3.16 -16.66 -6.91
N THR A 124 3.30 -17.76 -6.17
CA THR A 124 2.48 -18.96 -6.34
C THR A 124 1.08 -18.82 -5.74
N ARG A 125 0.85 -17.78 -4.92
CA ARG A 125 -0.44 -17.51 -4.32
C ARG A 125 -1.45 -17.08 -5.37
N LYS A 126 -2.70 -17.48 -5.20
CA LYS A 126 -3.78 -17.01 -6.05
C LYS A 126 -3.94 -15.51 -5.88
N CYS A 127 -3.65 -14.79 -6.93
CA CYS A 127 -3.97 -13.38 -7.02
C CYS A 127 -5.47 -13.26 -7.29
N GLY A 128 -6.27 -13.05 -6.25
CA GLY A 128 -7.63 -12.58 -6.44
C GLY A 128 -7.53 -11.27 -7.23
N PHE A 129 -8.26 -11.18 -8.33
CA PHE A 129 -8.25 -10.02 -9.21
C PHE A 129 -8.49 -8.74 -8.41
N ILE A 130 -7.48 -7.90 -8.32
CA ILE A 130 -7.71 -6.49 -8.19
C ILE A 130 -7.92 -6.00 -9.63
N LYS A 131 -9.11 -6.25 -10.18
CA LYS A 131 -9.62 -5.38 -11.20
C LYS A 131 -9.53 -3.99 -10.58
N GLY A 132 -8.78 -3.07 -11.21
CA GLY A 132 -8.93 -1.70 -10.83
C GLY A 132 -10.40 -1.41 -10.92
N THR A 133 -11.03 -1.40 -9.79
CA THR A 133 -12.32 -0.77 -9.71
C THR A 133 -12.04 0.67 -10.03
N ASP A 134 -12.55 1.14 -11.14
CA ASP A 134 -12.78 2.57 -11.39
C ASP A 134 -13.83 3.06 -10.39
N THR A 135 -13.57 2.81 -9.11
CA THR A 135 -14.26 3.52 -8.04
C THR A 135 -13.68 4.93 -8.11
N VAL A 136 -14.32 5.73 -8.90
CA VAL A 136 -14.31 7.16 -8.70
C VAL A 136 -14.81 7.32 -7.27
N TYR A 137 -13.87 7.52 -6.34
CA TYR A 137 -14.22 7.94 -4.99
C TYR A 137 -14.77 9.35 -5.17
N THR A 138 -16.07 9.45 -5.30
CA THR A 138 -16.75 10.72 -5.13
C THR A 138 -16.47 11.12 -3.69
N VAL A 139 -15.60 12.10 -3.52
CA VAL A 139 -15.54 12.86 -2.28
C VAL A 139 -16.97 13.29 -2.04
N ASN A 140 -17.56 12.90 -0.92
CA ASN A 140 -18.90 13.35 -0.59
C ASN A 140 -18.80 14.86 -0.31
N SER A 141 -18.93 15.66 -1.35
CA SER A 141 -18.86 17.13 -1.31
C SER A 141 -19.99 17.74 -0.47
N GLU A 142 -20.89 16.93 0.05
CA GLU A 142 -22.02 17.34 0.86
C GLU A 142 -21.74 17.25 2.37
N GLU A 143 -20.66 16.63 2.80
CA GLU A 143 -20.28 16.66 4.22
C GLU A 143 -19.83 18.09 4.58
N ARG A 144 -20.56 18.71 5.49
CA ARG A 144 -20.30 20.06 5.99
C ARG A 144 -19.97 20.00 7.47
N LEU A 145 -19.15 20.94 7.91
CA LEU A 145 -18.94 21.14 9.33
C LEU A 145 -20.28 21.55 9.98
N PRO A 146 -20.75 20.85 11.04
CA PRO A 146 -21.90 21.31 11.80
C PRO A 146 -21.66 22.71 12.37
N LEU A 147 -22.62 23.62 12.21
CA LEU A 147 -22.45 25.02 12.66
C LEU A 147 -22.27 25.12 14.19
N ASP A 148 -22.94 24.27 14.95
CA ASP A 148 -22.85 24.21 16.42
C ASP A 148 -22.07 22.95 16.82
N TYR A 149 -20.81 22.84 16.36
CA TYR A 149 -20.00 21.69 16.62
C TYR A 149 -19.48 21.67 18.06
N SER A 150 -19.76 20.58 18.75
CA SER A 150 -19.16 20.22 20.04
C SER A 150 -18.73 18.77 20.00
N ASP A 151 -17.58 18.46 20.54
CA ASP A 151 -17.03 17.11 20.58
C ASP A 151 -16.60 16.75 22.00
N SER A 152 -17.17 15.69 22.52
CA SER A 152 -16.79 15.14 23.82
C SER A 152 -15.53 14.24 23.73
N PHE A 153 -15.07 13.95 22.51
CA PHE A 153 -14.01 12.99 22.20
C PHE A 153 -14.27 11.57 22.73
N SER A 154 -15.51 11.26 23.08
CA SER A 154 -15.91 9.93 23.56
C SER A 154 -16.55 9.13 22.42
N TYR A 155 -15.75 8.31 21.72
CA TYR A 155 -16.19 7.55 20.57
C TYR A 155 -16.24 6.06 20.89
N SER A 156 -17.37 5.57 21.39
CA SER A 156 -17.53 4.15 21.76
C SER A 156 -17.57 3.20 20.56
N ASP A 157 -18.04 3.66 19.39
CA ASP A 157 -18.43 2.80 18.27
C ASP A 157 -17.53 2.88 17.05
N CYS A 158 -16.38 3.54 17.14
CA CYS A 158 -15.55 3.85 15.98
C CYS A 158 -14.48 2.80 15.60
N GLY A 159 -14.45 1.64 16.24
CA GLY A 159 -13.48 0.58 15.93
C GLY A 159 -12.03 1.08 15.96
N TYR A 160 -11.30 0.90 14.86
CA TYR A 160 -9.90 1.35 14.73
C TYR A 160 -9.72 2.88 14.72
N ARG A 161 -10.80 3.65 14.64
CA ARG A 161 -10.80 5.12 14.66
C ARG A 161 -10.98 5.72 16.04
N LYS A 162 -11.04 4.94 17.09
CA LYS A 162 -11.22 5.44 18.47
C LYS A 162 -10.20 6.49 18.87
N SER A 163 -9.01 6.45 18.30
CA SER A 163 -7.93 7.39 18.58
C SER A 163 -7.90 8.62 17.68
N LEU A 164 -8.78 8.72 16.69
CA LEU A 164 -8.77 9.83 15.74
C LEU A 164 -9.98 10.75 15.94
N PRO A 165 -9.78 12.07 15.99
CA PRO A 165 -10.88 13.02 16.07
C PRO A 165 -11.71 13.03 14.79
N LYS A 166 -12.98 13.37 14.92
CA LYS A 166 -13.94 13.29 13.80
C LYS A 166 -13.75 14.40 12.77
N TYR A 167 -13.49 15.62 13.22
CA TYR A 167 -13.42 16.82 12.37
C TYR A 167 -12.10 17.61 12.52
N ILE A 168 -11.10 17.01 13.12
CA ILE A 168 -9.79 17.63 13.33
C ILE A 168 -8.74 16.77 12.64
N SER A 169 -7.84 17.38 11.88
CA SER A 169 -6.73 16.72 11.18
C SER A 169 -5.40 17.20 11.70
N SER A 170 -4.49 16.29 11.94
CA SER A 170 -3.10 16.62 12.19
C SER A 170 -2.43 17.17 10.93
N VAL A 171 -1.89 18.37 10.99
CA VAL A 171 -1.08 18.99 9.93
C VAL A 171 0.40 18.84 10.24
N ARG A 172 0.76 19.12 11.49
CA ARG A 172 2.11 18.92 12.01
C ARG A 172 2.01 18.34 13.42
N GLY A 173 2.84 17.37 13.72
CA GLY A 173 2.69 16.57 14.93
C GLY A 173 1.66 15.46 14.71
N ASP A 174 1.22 14.88 15.78
CA ASP A 174 0.21 13.83 15.77
C ASP A 174 -0.79 14.07 16.90
N PHE A 175 -2.07 14.02 16.60
CA PHE A 175 -3.14 14.28 17.57
C PHE A 175 -4.01 13.05 17.67
N GLU A 176 -4.16 12.53 18.87
CA GLU A 176 -4.97 11.35 19.18
C GLU A 176 -6.00 11.66 20.28
N ILE A 177 -7.06 10.89 20.28
CA ILE A 177 -8.02 10.89 21.37
C ILE A 177 -7.61 9.85 22.41
N CYS A 178 -7.40 10.32 23.61
CA CYS A 178 -7.08 9.47 24.75
C CYS A 178 -7.83 9.98 25.99
N ASN A 179 -8.56 9.10 26.66
CA ASN A 179 -9.36 9.42 27.84
C ASN A 179 -10.28 10.64 27.63
N ASP A 180 -11.08 10.60 26.56
CA ASP A 180 -12.04 11.65 26.19
C ASP A 180 -11.40 13.04 26.01
N SER A 181 -10.14 13.06 25.61
CA SER A 181 -9.36 14.29 25.39
C SER A 181 -8.54 14.19 24.13
N LEU A 182 -8.39 15.31 23.41
CA LEU A 182 -7.48 15.41 22.28
C LEU A 182 -6.06 15.71 22.78
N ILE A 183 -5.14 14.80 22.52
CA ILE A 183 -3.75 14.88 23.00
C ILE A 183 -2.82 14.95 21.78
N GLN A 184 -1.82 15.82 21.87
CA GLN A 184 -0.71 15.84 20.93
C GLN A 184 0.35 14.83 21.40
N THR A 185 0.66 13.83 20.57
CA THR A 185 1.49 12.67 20.94
C THR A 185 2.88 12.67 20.31
N ALA A 186 3.06 13.32 19.15
CA ALA A 186 4.36 13.38 18.52
C ALA A 186 5.29 14.43 19.18
N GLN A 187 6.56 14.09 19.33
CA GLN A 187 7.58 15.05 19.69
C GLN A 187 7.94 15.91 18.47
N THR A 188 7.62 17.19 18.53
CA THR A 188 7.84 18.13 17.41
C THR A 188 9.14 18.96 17.55
N GLY A 189 9.95 18.69 18.58
CA GLY A 189 11.17 19.45 18.88
C GLY A 189 10.85 20.91 19.20
N GLU A 190 11.55 21.84 18.55
CA GLU A 190 11.31 23.29 18.70
C GLU A 190 10.11 23.78 17.86
N GLU A 191 9.54 22.93 17.02
CA GLU A 191 8.41 23.27 16.16
C GLU A 191 7.09 23.04 16.88
N TYR A 192 6.12 23.92 16.65
CA TYR A 192 4.79 23.77 17.22
C TYR A 192 3.98 22.69 16.50
N ALA A 193 3.18 21.95 17.24
CA ALA A 193 2.17 21.06 16.70
C ALA A 193 0.98 21.88 16.19
N CYS A 194 0.40 21.44 15.08
CA CYS A 194 -0.74 22.12 14.45
C CYS A 194 -1.78 21.09 13.97
N ALA A 195 -3.02 21.33 14.30
CA ALA A 195 -4.16 20.62 13.75
C ALA A 195 -5.09 21.61 13.04
N LEU A 196 -5.69 21.17 11.95
CA LEU A 196 -6.74 21.90 11.25
C LEU A 196 -8.10 21.38 11.69
N PHE A 197 -9.01 22.31 11.94
CA PHE A 197 -10.40 22.02 12.14
C PHE A 197 -11.12 22.15 10.80
N GLY A 198 -11.68 21.04 10.34
CA GLY A 198 -12.34 20.97 9.04
C GLY A 198 -11.44 20.47 7.89
N ASP A 199 -11.93 20.63 6.68
CA ASP A 199 -11.29 20.20 5.45
C ASP A 199 -11.36 21.31 4.39
N ALA A 200 -10.29 21.47 3.61
CA ALA A 200 -10.22 22.41 2.49
C ALA A 200 -11.24 22.10 1.38
N ALA A 201 -11.77 20.88 1.32
CA ALA A 201 -12.84 20.52 0.39
C ALA A 201 -14.24 20.97 0.84
N TRP A 202 -14.39 21.45 2.08
CA TRP A 202 -15.66 21.93 2.57
C TRP A 202 -15.98 23.33 2.04
N SER A 203 -17.21 23.51 1.59
CA SER A 203 -17.64 24.78 0.97
C SER A 203 -18.31 25.77 1.93
N ASN A 204 -18.48 25.40 3.18
CA ASN A 204 -19.23 26.19 4.16
C ASN A 204 -18.36 26.99 5.15
N TYR A 205 -17.10 27.14 4.86
CA TYR A 205 -16.27 28.12 5.58
C TYR A 205 -16.67 29.55 5.14
N GLN A 206 -17.13 30.30 6.05
CA GLN A 206 -17.36 31.75 5.91
C GLN A 206 -16.60 32.52 6.99
#